data_ae2514b794a00eddc5f383902ecd8c43
#
_entry.id   ae2514b794a00eddc5f383902ecd8c43
#
_cell.length_a   1.000
_cell.length_b   1.000
_cell.length_c   1.000
_cell.angle_alpha   90.00
_cell.angle_beta   90.00
_cell.angle_gamma   90.00
#
_symmetry.space_group_name_H-M   'P 1'
#
loop_
_entity.id
_entity.type
_entity.pdbx_description
1 polymer ?
#
loop_
_entity_poly.entity_id
_entity_poly.type
_entity_poly.pdbx_seq_one_letter_code
_entity_poly.pdbx_strand_id
1 'polypeptide(L)'
;MCLGDVFFFLGILSEMAKDTGSKTLYRAYRPADWGEVRGQPQVTDVLEKALKNKKIAQAYLFCGTRGTGKTTVARILAKKLGVNDSDLYEIDAASNTGVDNIRELRESVQTMPFQSPYKFYIIDEAHMLSKAAWNALLKTIEEPPAHAIFVMATTERDKVPDTIQSRCEVYTFKQPTRETLADAVSDVAKKEGYTLERSAAELVALLAEGSFR
;
A
#
# COMPACT_ATOMS: atom_id res chain seq x y z
N MET A 1 8.34 -18.93 -31.34
CA MET A 1 7.19 -18.31 -30.63
C MET A 1 6.64 -17.23 -31.56
N CYS A 2 5.46 -17.44 -32.17
CA CYS A 2 4.94 -16.56 -33.19
C CYS A 2 4.30 -15.31 -32.55
N LEU A 3 4.50 -14.14 -33.20
CA LEU A 3 3.84 -12.87 -32.80
C LEU A 3 2.31 -13.01 -32.62
N GLY A 4 1.68 -14.00 -33.28
CA GLY A 4 0.26 -14.32 -33.15
C GLY A 4 -0.19 -14.70 -31.74
N ASP A 5 0.67 -15.39 -30.96
CA ASP A 5 0.34 -15.83 -29.60
C ASP A 5 0.27 -14.66 -28.62
N VAL A 6 1.08 -13.62 -28.83
CA VAL A 6 1.09 -12.41 -28.00
C VAL A 6 -0.16 -11.55 -28.26
N PHE A 7 -0.60 -11.43 -29.53
CA PHE A 7 -1.83 -10.70 -29.87
C PHE A 7 -3.09 -11.44 -29.40
N PHE A 8 -3.10 -12.76 -29.44
CA PHE A 8 -4.19 -13.57 -28.92
C PHE A 8 -4.29 -13.43 -27.38
N PHE A 9 -3.16 -13.36 -26.69
CA PHE A 9 -3.11 -13.18 -25.24
C PHE A 9 -3.52 -11.76 -24.80
N LEU A 10 -3.13 -10.73 -25.54
CA LEU A 10 -3.59 -9.34 -25.34
C LEU A 10 -5.10 -9.20 -25.62
N GLY A 11 -5.63 -9.93 -26.59
CA GLY A 11 -7.06 -10.03 -26.87
C GLY A 11 -7.85 -10.64 -25.71
N ILE A 12 -7.36 -11.75 -25.12
CA ILE A 12 -7.95 -12.41 -23.95
C ILE A 12 -7.91 -11.47 -22.73
N LEU A 13 -6.81 -10.79 -22.48
CA LEU A 13 -6.73 -9.79 -21.39
C LEU A 13 -7.72 -8.63 -21.58
N SER A 14 -7.97 -8.24 -22.83
CA SER A 14 -8.96 -7.21 -23.17
C SER A 14 -10.41 -7.71 -22.99
N GLU A 15 -10.68 -8.96 -23.27
CA GLU A 15 -11.99 -9.58 -23.04
C GLU A 15 -12.25 -9.88 -21.56
N MET A 16 -11.23 -10.31 -20.80
CA MET A 16 -11.30 -10.49 -19.34
C MET A 16 -11.68 -9.20 -18.62
N ALA A 17 -11.27 -8.03 -19.15
CA ALA A 17 -11.63 -6.72 -18.56
C ALA A 17 -13.11 -6.36 -18.77
N LYS A 18 -13.84 -7.08 -19.63
CA LYS A 18 -15.26 -6.78 -19.95
C LYS A 18 -16.26 -7.52 -19.09
N ASP A 19 -15.90 -8.64 -18.47
CA ASP A 19 -16.88 -9.53 -17.84
C ASP A 19 -16.90 -9.50 -16.29
N THR A 20 -15.87 -8.94 -15.64
CA THR A 20 -15.90 -8.71 -14.20
C THR A 20 -16.35 -7.26 -13.93
N GLY A 21 -17.59 -7.07 -13.56
CA GLY A 21 -18.18 -5.77 -13.27
C GLY A 21 -17.21 -4.80 -12.57
N SER A 22 -16.55 -3.98 -13.37
CA SER A 22 -15.79 -2.75 -13.10
C SER A 22 -14.64 -2.73 -12.08
N LYS A 23 -14.20 -3.81 -11.47
CA LYS A 23 -13.01 -3.80 -10.60
C LYS A 23 -11.80 -4.34 -11.35
N THR A 24 -10.75 -3.51 -11.49
CA THR A 24 -9.46 -3.96 -12.03
C THR A 24 -8.86 -5.09 -11.18
N LEU A 25 -8.24 -6.11 -11.80
CA LEU A 25 -7.74 -7.32 -11.13
C LEU A 25 -6.86 -7.01 -9.91
N TYR A 26 -5.98 -6.00 -9.98
CA TYR A 26 -5.13 -5.63 -8.85
C TYR A 26 -5.91 -5.09 -7.64
N ARG A 27 -7.17 -4.65 -7.83
CA ARG A 27 -8.07 -4.24 -6.73
C ARG A 27 -8.87 -5.42 -6.22
N ALA A 28 -9.34 -6.30 -7.12
CA ALA A 28 -10.11 -7.49 -6.76
C ALA A 28 -9.27 -8.49 -5.95
N TYR A 29 -8.00 -8.67 -6.34
CA TYR A 29 -7.06 -9.59 -5.70
C TYR A 29 -6.06 -8.91 -4.75
N ARG A 30 -6.42 -7.74 -4.22
CA ARG A 30 -5.60 -7.07 -3.20
C ARG A 30 -5.56 -7.92 -1.93
N PRO A 31 -4.37 -8.25 -1.39
CA PRO A 31 -4.23 -8.98 -0.13
C PRO A 31 -5.07 -8.37 0.99
N ALA A 32 -5.77 -9.20 1.74
CA ALA A 32 -6.61 -8.81 2.87
C ALA A 32 -6.04 -9.26 4.22
N ASP A 33 -5.01 -10.11 4.21
CA ASP A 33 -4.32 -10.63 5.39
C ASP A 33 -2.80 -10.74 5.15
N TRP A 34 -2.02 -10.85 6.26
CA TRP A 34 -0.55 -10.97 6.21
C TRP A 34 -0.08 -12.15 5.36
N GLY A 35 -0.74 -13.31 5.47
CA GLY A 35 -0.38 -14.52 4.73
C GLY A 35 -0.54 -14.41 3.21
N GLU A 36 -1.28 -13.41 2.73
CA GLU A 36 -1.48 -13.15 1.31
C GLU A 36 -0.44 -12.16 0.74
N VAL A 37 0.30 -11.46 1.62
CA VAL A 37 1.32 -10.49 1.20
C VAL A 37 2.57 -11.23 0.74
N ARG A 38 2.95 -11.04 -0.52
CA ARG A 38 4.07 -11.73 -1.14
C ARG A 38 5.33 -10.86 -1.16
N GLY A 39 6.48 -11.51 -0.93
CA GLY A 39 7.80 -10.89 -1.09
C GLY A 39 8.18 -9.84 -0.05
N GLN A 40 7.43 -9.73 1.08
CA GLN A 40 7.69 -8.73 2.13
C GLN A 40 7.78 -9.31 3.56
N PRO A 41 8.37 -10.50 3.79
CA PRO A 41 8.37 -11.10 5.12
C PRO A 41 9.07 -10.21 6.16
N GLN A 42 10.12 -9.47 5.77
CA GLN A 42 10.84 -8.54 6.64
C GLN A 42 9.97 -7.39 7.18
N VAL A 43 8.85 -7.08 6.52
CA VAL A 43 7.89 -6.07 6.97
C VAL A 43 6.74 -6.74 7.72
N THR A 44 6.11 -7.75 7.12
CA THR A 44 4.93 -8.40 7.69
C THR A 44 5.21 -9.08 9.02
N ASP A 45 6.33 -9.79 9.15
CA ASP A 45 6.69 -10.49 10.39
C ASP A 45 6.96 -9.54 11.55
N VAL A 46 7.59 -8.39 11.26
CA VAL A 46 7.88 -7.37 12.28
C VAL A 46 6.58 -6.70 12.73
N LEU A 47 5.72 -6.30 11.81
CA LEU A 47 4.42 -5.69 12.13
C LEU A 47 3.51 -6.68 12.88
N GLU A 48 3.50 -7.95 12.49
CA GLU A 48 2.72 -8.98 13.19
C GLU A 48 3.22 -9.20 14.63
N LYS A 49 4.54 -9.22 14.83
CA LYS A 49 5.14 -9.30 16.17
C LYS A 49 4.82 -8.06 17.01
N ALA A 50 4.87 -6.87 16.41
CA ALA A 50 4.50 -5.62 17.10
C ALA A 50 3.04 -5.65 17.57
N LEU A 51 2.12 -6.13 16.70
CA LEU A 51 0.71 -6.32 17.05
C LEU A 51 0.53 -7.31 18.21
N LYS A 52 1.15 -8.49 18.15
CA LYS A 52 1.08 -9.51 19.20
C LYS A 52 1.58 -8.99 20.54
N ASN A 53 2.63 -8.17 20.52
CA ASN A 53 3.24 -7.59 21.72
C ASN A 53 2.56 -6.29 22.17
N LYS A 54 1.52 -5.81 21.48
CA LYS A 54 0.84 -4.53 21.72
C LYS A 54 1.80 -3.33 21.72
N LYS A 55 2.88 -3.40 20.93
CA LYS A 55 3.87 -2.33 20.74
C LYS A 55 3.66 -1.71 19.36
N ILE A 56 2.67 -0.84 19.27
CA ILE A 56 2.30 -0.17 18.03
C ILE A 56 2.84 1.25 18.06
N ALA A 57 3.61 1.61 17.04
CA ALA A 57 4.04 2.99 16.84
C ALA A 57 2.87 3.85 16.34
N GLN A 58 2.95 5.14 16.58
CA GLN A 58 1.94 6.07 16.09
C GLN A 58 2.28 6.67 14.72
N ALA A 59 3.54 6.53 14.27
CA ALA A 59 3.98 6.99 12.96
C ALA A 59 4.87 5.95 12.27
N TYR A 60 4.51 5.60 11.05
CA TYR A 60 5.21 4.67 10.17
C TYR A 60 5.59 5.34 8.87
N LEU A 61 6.77 5.00 8.35
CA LEU A 61 7.20 5.40 7.01
C LEU A 61 7.51 4.16 6.17
N PHE A 62 6.66 3.90 5.17
CA PHE A 62 6.79 2.78 4.24
C PHE A 62 7.48 3.25 2.96
N CYS A 63 8.71 2.79 2.74
CA CYS A 63 9.55 3.17 1.61
C CYS A 63 9.69 2.02 0.62
N GLY A 64 9.67 2.29 -0.68
CA GLY A 64 9.90 1.29 -1.73
C GLY A 64 9.26 1.68 -3.04
N THR A 65 9.63 1.00 -4.12
CA THR A 65 9.12 1.28 -5.47
C THR A 65 7.60 1.13 -5.57
N ARG A 66 7.02 1.66 -6.65
CA ARG A 66 5.58 1.59 -6.90
C ARG A 66 5.12 0.13 -7.03
N GLY A 67 3.94 -0.19 -6.49
CA GLY A 67 3.35 -1.53 -6.65
C GLY A 67 3.95 -2.63 -5.78
N THR A 68 4.78 -2.32 -4.77
CA THR A 68 5.39 -3.28 -3.84
C THR A 68 4.51 -3.65 -2.64
N GLY A 69 3.31 -3.06 -2.53
CA GLY A 69 2.34 -3.41 -1.50
C GLY A 69 2.27 -2.48 -0.29
N LYS A 70 2.93 -1.31 -0.30
CA LYS A 70 2.95 -0.34 0.82
C LYS A 70 1.54 -0.01 1.35
N THR A 71 0.68 0.51 0.50
CA THR A 71 -0.72 0.88 0.85
C THR A 71 -1.55 -0.35 1.24
N THR A 72 -1.28 -1.51 0.65
CA THR A 72 -1.94 -2.78 0.99
C THR A 72 -1.60 -3.21 2.41
N VAL A 73 -0.31 -3.20 2.77
CA VAL A 73 0.17 -3.55 4.12
C VAL A 73 -0.37 -2.54 5.15
N ALA A 74 -0.42 -1.24 4.82
CA ALA A 74 -1.03 -0.23 5.68
C ALA A 74 -2.51 -0.53 5.99
N ARG A 75 -3.30 -0.92 4.99
CA ARG A 75 -4.72 -1.32 5.18
C ARG A 75 -4.86 -2.59 6.02
N ILE A 76 -3.99 -3.58 5.81
CA ILE A 76 -3.99 -4.80 6.63
C ILE A 76 -3.68 -4.44 8.09
N LEU A 77 -2.70 -3.57 8.33
CA LEU A 77 -2.36 -3.09 9.66
C LEU A 77 -3.57 -2.41 10.33
N ALA A 78 -4.24 -1.48 9.63
CA ALA A 78 -5.45 -0.83 10.13
C ALA A 78 -6.53 -1.85 10.50
N LYS A 79 -6.82 -2.80 9.62
CA LYS A 79 -7.80 -3.88 9.85
C LYS A 79 -7.44 -4.73 11.07
N LYS A 80 -6.16 -5.10 11.24
CA LYS A 80 -5.70 -5.90 12.38
C LYS A 80 -5.74 -5.12 13.71
N LEU A 81 -5.70 -3.80 13.66
CA LEU A 81 -5.92 -2.90 14.80
C LEU A 81 -7.40 -2.67 15.13
N GLY A 82 -8.31 -3.26 14.36
CA GLY A 82 -9.76 -3.09 14.56
C GLY A 82 -10.29 -1.76 14.06
N VAL A 83 -9.60 -1.12 13.12
CA VAL A 83 -10.04 0.14 12.52
C VAL A 83 -11.10 -0.16 11.45
N ASN A 84 -12.26 0.48 11.57
CA ASN A 84 -13.34 0.44 10.61
C ASN A 84 -13.13 1.49 9.50
N ASP A 85 -13.82 1.33 8.37
CA ASP A 85 -13.71 2.24 7.23
C ASP A 85 -14.08 3.70 7.58
N SER A 86 -14.94 3.92 8.58
CA SER A 86 -15.32 5.25 9.08
C SER A 86 -14.18 6.01 9.77
N ASP A 87 -13.19 5.28 10.29
CA ASP A 87 -12.03 5.82 10.99
C ASP A 87 -10.71 5.60 10.22
N LEU A 88 -10.82 5.13 8.96
CA LEU A 88 -9.70 4.97 8.03
C LEU A 88 -9.70 6.10 7.00
N TYR A 89 -8.69 6.93 7.03
CA TYR A 89 -8.51 8.08 6.15
C TYR A 89 -7.36 7.83 5.18
N GLU A 90 -7.65 7.79 3.88
CA GLU A 90 -6.65 7.63 2.84
C GLU A 90 -6.51 8.92 2.03
N ILE A 91 -5.32 9.46 2.00
CA ILE A 91 -4.97 10.70 1.34
C ILE A 91 -3.88 10.39 0.31
N ASP A 92 -4.17 10.62 -0.95
CA ASP A 92 -3.16 10.63 -2.01
C ASP A 92 -2.52 12.03 -2.05
N ALA A 93 -1.26 12.13 -1.62
CA ALA A 93 -0.54 13.38 -1.60
C ALA A 93 -0.27 13.94 -3.01
N ALA A 94 -0.32 13.12 -4.06
CA ALA A 94 -0.19 13.59 -5.43
C ALA A 94 -1.40 14.45 -5.86
N SER A 95 -2.59 14.11 -5.36
CA SER A 95 -3.83 14.87 -5.61
C SER A 95 -4.11 15.94 -4.56
N ASN A 96 -3.49 15.82 -3.37
CA ASN A 96 -3.74 16.66 -2.19
C ASN A 96 -2.44 17.32 -1.69
N THR A 97 -1.71 17.99 -2.56
CA THR A 97 -0.42 18.65 -2.25
C THR A 97 -0.55 19.90 -1.36
N GLY A 98 -1.78 20.42 -1.23
CA GLY A 98 -2.07 21.69 -0.57
C GLY A 98 -1.95 21.64 0.96
N VAL A 99 -1.57 22.79 1.53
CA VAL A 99 -1.48 22.97 3.01
C VAL A 99 -2.85 22.85 3.66
N ASP A 100 -3.91 23.27 2.99
CA ASP A 100 -5.25 23.32 3.56
C ASP A 100 -5.81 21.91 3.80
N ASN A 101 -5.57 20.97 2.91
CA ASN A 101 -5.93 19.56 3.12
C ASN A 101 -5.22 18.95 4.34
N ILE A 102 -3.96 19.34 4.58
CA ILE A 102 -3.21 18.87 5.76
C ILE A 102 -3.67 19.59 7.04
N ARG A 103 -4.16 20.83 6.96
CA ARG A 103 -4.78 21.53 8.09
C ARG A 103 -6.10 20.86 8.49
N GLU A 104 -6.95 20.53 7.54
CA GLU A 104 -8.19 19.77 7.77
C GLU A 104 -7.89 18.41 8.39
N LEU A 105 -6.89 17.68 7.88
CA LEU A 105 -6.42 16.43 8.48
C LEU A 105 -6.01 16.67 9.93
N ARG A 106 -5.20 17.70 10.21
CA ARG A 106 -4.74 18.00 11.57
C ARG A 106 -5.90 18.30 12.54
N GLU A 107 -6.93 18.99 12.07
CA GLU A 107 -8.13 19.25 12.88
C GLU A 107 -8.90 17.95 13.13
N SER A 108 -9.04 17.09 12.11
CA SER A 108 -9.70 15.79 12.25
C SER A 108 -8.99 14.87 13.22
N VAL A 109 -7.66 14.95 13.32
CA VAL A 109 -6.84 14.14 14.24
C VAL A 109 -7.17 14.44 15.72
N GLN A 110 -7.56 15.69 16.04
CA GLN A 110 -7.88 16.09 17.42
C GLN A 110 -9.21 15.49 17.91
N THR A 111 -10.06 15.05 17.02
CA THR A 111 -11.34 14.44 17.40
C THR A 111 -11.19 12.95 17.65
N MET A 112 -11.98 12.40 18.59
CA MET A 112 -11.97 10.96 18.90
C MET A 112 -12.45 10.12 17.71
N PRO A 113 -12.02 8.85 17.59
CA PRO A 113 -12.54 7.90 16.61
C PRO A 113 -14.06 7.74 16.75
N PHE A 114 -14.73 7.43 15.65
CA PHE A 114 -16.20 7.28 15.63
C PHE A 114 -16.62 5.91 16.19
N GLN A 115 -16.01 4.82 15.74
CA GLN A 115 -16.36 3.46 16.13
C GLN A 115 -15.17 2.55 16.45
N SER A 116 -13.98 2.99 16.16
CA SER A 116 -12.75 2.19 16.27
C SER A 116 -11.91 2.60 17.48
N PRO A 117 -10.96 1.75 17.92
CA PRO A 117 -10.00 2.15 18.95
C PRO A 117 -9.01 3.22 18.48
N TYR A 118 -8.81 3.34 17.17
CA TYR A 118 -7.87 4.27 16.55
C TYR A 118 -8.47 4.97 15.34
N LYS A 119 -8.02 6.20 15.06
CA LYS A 119 -8.08 6.85 13.75
C LYS A 119 -6.81 6.52 12.99
N PHE A 120 -6.95 6.02 11.78
CA PHE A 120 -5.83 5.55 10.99
C PHE A 120 -5.70 6.36 9.69
N TYR A 121 -4.55 6.98 9.51
CA TYR A 121 -4.28 7.86 8.38
C TYR A 121 -3.24 7.23 7.47
N ILE A 122 -3.60 6.98 6.22
CA ILE A 122 -2.68 6.53 5.17
C ILE A 122 -2.42 7.72 4.24
N ILE A 123 -1.18 8.18 4.18
CA ILE A 123 -0.75 9.23 3.26
C ILE A 123 0.09 8.56 2.18
N ASP A 124 -0.51 8.32 1.02
CA ASP A 124 0.17 7.70 -0.12
C ASP A 124 0.94 8.76 -0.92
N GLU A 125 2.06 8.37 -1.54
CA GLU A 125 3.00 9.22 -2.26
C GLU A 125 3.41 10.47 -1.44
N ALA A 126 3.69 10.27 -0.15
CA ALA A 126 3.94 11.34 0.82
C ALA A 126 5.06 12.32 0.39
N HIS A 127 6.02 11.89 -0.44
CA HIS A 127 7.06 12.76 -1.00
C HIS A 127 6.52 13.91 -1.87
N MET A 128 5.25 13.83 -2.31
CA MET A 128 4.58 14.89 -3.08
C MET A 128 4.04 16.02 -2.20
N LEU A 129 4.04 15.87 -0.87
CA LEU A 129 3.62 16.93 0.04
C LEU A 129 4.54 18.14 -0.08
N SER A 130 3.95 19.34 -0.12
CA SER A 130 4.69 20.60 -0.11
C SER A 130 5.46 20.77 1.21
N LYS A 131 6.51 21.57 1.20
CA LYS A 131 7.28 21.90 2.41
C LYS A 131 6.40 22.50 3.51
N ALA A 132 5.40 23.28 3.14
CA ALA A 132 4.45 23.87 4.08
C ALA A 132 3.49 22.83 4.67
N ALA A 133 3.07 21.82 3.87
CA ALA A 133 2.27 20.69 4.33
C ALA A 133 3.06 19.81 5.33
N TRP A 134 4.33 19.51 5.04
CA TRP A 134 5.21 18.82 5.98
C TRP A 134 5.36 19.54 7.32
N ASN A 135 5.57 20.85 7.28
CA ASN A 135 5.68 21.67 8.50
C ASN A 135 4.36 21.67 9.32
N ALA A 136 3.21 21.65 8.63
CA ALA A 136 1.92 21.56 9.31
C ALA A 136 1.70 20.19 9.97
N LEU A 137 2.19 19.11 9.33
CA LEU A 137 2.07 17.74 9.83
C LEU A 137 3.07 17.44 10.96
N LEU A 138 4.23 18.09 10.95
CA LEU A 138 5.34 17.82 11.87
C LEU A 138 4.91 17.81 13.33
N LYS A 139 4.19 18.84 13.78
CA LYS A 139 3.71 18.94 15.17
C LYS A 139 2.82 17.75 15.57
N THR A 140 1.99 17.28 14.64
CA THR A 140 1.09 16.15 14.86
C THR A 140 1.84 14.81 14.92
N ILE A 141 2.93 14.69 14.16
CA ILE A 141 3.80 13.50 14.17
C ILE A 141 4.72 13.50 15.41
N GLU A 142 5.11 14.68 15.93
CA GLU A 142 5.92 14.81 17.15
C GLU A 142 5.14 14.42 18.40
N GLU A 143 3.90 14.87 18.50
CA GLU A 143 3.02 14.64 19.65
C GLU A 143 1.64 14.16 19.16
N PRO A 144 1.55 12.95 18.59
CA PRO A 144 0.29 12.45 18.09
C PRO A 144 -0.64 12.10 19.26
N PRO A 145 -1.96 12.39 19.14
CA PRO A 145 -2.93 11.88 20.10
C PRO A 145 -2.86 10.35 20.20
N ALA A 146 -3.09 9.81 21.40
CA ALA A 146 -2.96 8.36 21.66
C ALA A 146 -3.82 7.47 20.74
N HIS A 147 -4.90 8.02 20.18
CA HIS A 147 -5.81 7.34 19.27
C HIS A 147 -5.44 7.50 17.78
N ALA A 148 -4.42 8.27 17.43
CA ALA A 148 -4.06 8.53 16.04
C ALA A 148 -2.83 7.71 15.62
N ILE A 149 -2.95 7.06 14.44
CA ILE A 149 -1.86 6.30 13.82
C ILE A 149 -1.68 6.79 12.39
N PHE A 150 -0.44 7.07 12.01
CA PHE A 150 -0.07 7.55 10.68
C PHE A 150 0.79 6.54 9.95
N VAL A 151 0.45 6.24 8.71
CA VAL A 151 1.30 5.49 7.79
C VAL A 151 1.55 6.33 6.55
N MET A 152 2.75 6.80 6.40
CA MET A 152 3.20 7.53 5.21
C MET A 152 3.87 6.55 4.26
N ALA A 153 3.38 6.46 3.02
CA ALA A 153 3.96 5.63 1.98
C ALA A 153 4.67 6.50 0.94
N THR A 154 5.87 6.13 0.56
CA THR A 154 6.67 6.88 -0.42
C THR A 154 7.47 5.98 -1.35
N THR A 155 7.66 6.42 -2.58
CA THR A 155 8.62 5.85 -3.52
C THR A 155 9.99 6.51 -3.43
N GLU A 156 10.07 7.72 -2.86
CA GLU A 156 11.27 8.54 -2.78
C GLU A 156 11.54 8.96 -1.34
N ARG A 157 12.27 8.10 -0.62
CA ARG A 157 12.60 8.33 0.80
C ARG A 157 13.37 9.63 1.02
N ASP A 158 14.30 9.94 0.12
CA ASP A 158 15.21 11.09 0.26
C ASP A 158 14.47 12.44 0.15
N LYS A 159 13.25 12.46 -0.40
CA LYS A 159 12.40 13.65 -0.43
C LYS A 159 11.58 13.87 0.85
N VAL A 160 11.51 12.85 1.73
CA VAL A 160 10.85 13.01 3.04
C VAL A 160 11.82 13.70 4.00
N PRO A 161 11.41 14.78 4.70
CA PRO A 161 12.30 15.49 5.62
C PRO A 161 12.85 14.59 6.72
N ASP A 162 14.14 14.73 7.06
CA ASP A 162 14.80 13.96 8.13
C ASP A 162 14.10 14.11 9.48
N THR A 163 13.53 15.29 9.73
CA THR A 163 12.73 15.57 10.93
C THR A 163 11.49 14.68 11.06
N ILE A 164 10.92 14.26 9.95
CA ILE A 164 9.81 13.30 9.91
C ILE A 164 10.35 11.87 10.03
N GLN A 165 11.40 11.53 9.23
CA GLN A 165 11.98 10.18 9.22
C GLN A 165 12.43 9.74 10.62
N SER A 166 13.04 10.65 11.41
CA SER A 166 13.53 10.38 12.76
C SER A 166 12.44 10.08 13.80
N ARG A 167 11.18 10.38 13.48
CA ARG A 167 10.00 10.18 14.35
C ARG A 167 9.13 9.01 13.91
N CYS A 168 9.49 8.37 12.80
CA CYS A 168 8.73 7.25 12.25
C CYS A 168 9.48 5.93 12.40
N GLU A 169 8.74 4.86 12.58
CA GLU A 169 9.28 3.53 12.31
C GLU A 169 9.37 3.32 10.79
N VAL A 170 10.60 3.16 10.29
CA VAL A 170 10.86 3.08 8.84
C VAL A 170 10.90 1.63 8.38
N TYR A 171 10.07 1.30 7.39
CA TYR A 171 10.01 -0.02 6.77
C TYR A 171 10.34 0.07 5.27
N THR A 172 11.30 -0.75 4.82
CA THR A 172 11.71 -0.79 3.42
C THR A 172 11.09 -1.99 2.72
N PHE A 173 10.26 -1.70 1.72
CA PHE A 173 9.65 -2.68 0.85
C PHE A 173 10.60 -3.01 -0.29
N LYS A 174 10.88 -4.30 -0.46
CA LYS A 174 11.72 -4.80 -1.55
C LYS A 174 10.91 -4.94 -2.83
N GLN A 175 11.55 -4.76 -3.95
CA GLN A 175 10.96 -5.09 -5.24
C GLN A 175 10.76 -6.62 -5.32
N PRO A 176 9.57 -7.11 -5.68
CA PRO A 176 9.32 -8.54 -5.80
C PRO A 176 10.18 -9.15 -6.92
N THR A 177 10.62 -10.38 -6.73
CA THR A 177 11.35 -11.14 -7.74
C THR A 177 10.40 -11.52 -8.88
N ARG A 178 10.97 -11.80 -10.07
CA ARG A 178 10.17 -12.31 -11.21
C ARG A 178 9.42 -13.58 -10.86
N GLU A 179 10.04 -14.48 -10.10
CA GLU A 179 9.42 -15.71 -9.63
C GLU A 179 8.19 -15.41 -8.74
N THR A 180 8.32 -14.51 -7.76
CA THR A 180 7.20 -14.07 -6.90
C THR A 180 6.06 -13.47 -7.71
N LEU A 181 6.37 -12.68 -8.76
CA LEU A 181 5.36 -12.10 -9.64
C LEU A 181 4.71 -13.17 -10.53
N ALA A 182 5.48 -14.10 -11.11
CA ALA A 182 4.95 -15.18 -11.92
C ALA A 182 4.01 -16.09 -11.11
N ASP A 183 4.35 -16.38 -9.85
CA ASP A 183 3.48 -17.12 -8.94
C ASP A 183 2.19 -16.35 -8.63
N ALA A 184 2.28 -15.05 -8.42
CA ALA A 184 1.11 -14.20 -8.19
C ALA A 184 0.18 -14.19 -9.41
N VAL A 185 0.74 -14.05 -10.61
CA VAL A 185 -0.01 -14.08 -11.88
C VAL A 185 -0.70 -15.43 -12.08
N SER A 186 0.03 -16.55 -11.86
CA SER A 186 -0.51 -17.90 -11.99
C SER A 186 -1.67 -18.15 -11.02
N ASP A 187 -1.56 -17.66 -9.79
CA ASP A 187 -2.63 -17.81 -8.79
C ASP A 187 -3.86 -16.98 -9.13
N VAL A 188 -3.69 -15.75 -9.64
CA VAL A 188 -4.82 -14.93 -10.10
C VAL A 188 -5.49 -15.58 -11.30
N ALA A 189 -4.72 -16.04 -12.30
CA ALA A 189 -5.27 -16.75 -13.46
C ALA A 189 -6.08 -17.98 -13.04
N LYS A 190 -5.56 -18.78 -12.10
CA LYS A 190 -6.28 -19.96 -11.57
C LYS A 190 -7.58 -19.59 -10.87
N LYS A 191 -7.60 -18.49 -10.11
CA LYS A 191 -8.82 -17.99 -9.42
C LYS A 191 -9.86 -17.48 -10.42
N GLU A 192 -9.42 -16.96 -11.56
CA GLU A 192 -10.29 -16.55 -12.68
C GLU A 192 -10.68 -17.72 -13.61
N GLY A 193 -10.28 -18.97 -13.29
CA GLY A 193 -10.63 -20.17 -14.04
C GLY A 193 -9.75 -20.45 -15.26
N TYR A 194 -8.62 -19.77 -15.39
CA TYR A 194 -7.67 -19.96 -16.49
C TYR A 194 -6.48 -20.81 -16.09
N THR A 195 -6.01 -21.65 -17.01
CA THR A 195 -4.74 -22.36 -16.89
C THR A 195 -3.67 -21.56 -17.62
N LEU A 196 -2.67 -21.09 -16.90
CA LEU A 196 -1.56 -20.31 -17.44
C LEU A 196 -0.28 -21.14 -17.39
N GLU A 197 0.39 -21.30 -18.53
CA GLU A 197 1.71 -21.92 -18.58
C GLU A 197 2.75 -21.09 -17.83
N ARG A 198 3.74 -21.75 -17.23
CA ARG A 198 4.80 -21.08 -16.47
C ARG A 198 5.55 -20.03 -17.30
N SER A 199 5.86 -20.36 -18.55
CA SER A 199 6.52 -19.46 -19.51
C SER A 199 5.72 -18.17 -19.76
N ALA A 200 4.40 -18.28 -19.87
CA ALA A 200 3.52 -17.13 -20.05
C ALA A 200 3.43 -16.29 -18.76
N ALA A 201 3.36 -16.91 -17.58
CA ALA A 201 3.39 -16.21 -16.31
C ALA A 201 4.70 -15.42 -16.10
N GLU A 202 5.83 -16.01 -16.47
CA GLU A 202 7.15 -15.37 -16.42
C GLU A 202 7.28 -14.19 -17.39
N LEU A 203 6.68 -14.29 -18.57
CA LEU A 203 6.62 -13.18 -19.52
C LEU A 203 5.80 -12.01 -18.97
N VAL A 204 4.64 -12.28 -18.38
CA VAL A 204 3.82 -11.24 -17.70
C VAL A 204 4.59 -10.62 -16.55
N ALA A 205 5.28 -11.42 -15.73
CA ALA A 205 6.11 -10.95 -14.63
C ALA A 205 7.29 -10.08 -15.10
N LEU A 206 7.84 -10.36 -16.27
CA LEU A 206 8.88 -9.51 -16.89
C LEU A 206 8.32 -8.13 -17.27
N LEU A 207 7.13 -8.10 -17.89
CA LEU A 207 6.48 -6.85 -18.29
C LEU A 207 5.95 -6.03 -17.11
N ALA A 208 5.74 -6.65 -15.96
CA ALA A 208 5.28 -5.99 -14.73
C ALA A 208 6.36 -5.14 -14.03
N GLU A 209 7.61 -5.17 -14.50
CA GLU A 209 8.73 -4.33 -14.02
C GLU A 209 8.88 -4.29 -12.48
N GLY A 210 8.59 -5.42 -11.82
CA GLY A 210 8.69 -5.52 -10.36
C GLY A 210 7.51 -4.93 -9.59
N SER A 211 6.35 -4.82 -10.20
CA SER A 211 5.12 -4.30 -9.59
C SER A 211 4.01 -5.35 -9.58
N PHE A 212 3.23 -5.44 -8.49
CA PHE A 212 1.99 -6.21 -8.44
C PHE A 212 0.77 -5.49 -9.07
N ARG A 213 0.98 -4.33 -9.70
CA ARG A 213 -0.07 -3.58 -10.41
C ARG A 213 -0.12 -3.88 -11.88
#